data_02e0c04e75527707d3130010537bb129
#
_entry.id   02e0c04e75527707d3130010537bb129
#
_cell.length_a   1.000
_cell.length_b   1.000
_cell.length_c   1.000
_cell.angle_alpha   90.00
_cell.angle_beta   90.00
_cell.angle_gamma   90.00
#
_symmetry.space_group_name_H-M   'P 1'
#
loop_
_entity.id
_entity.type
_entity.pdbx_description
1 polymer ?
#
loop_
_entity_poly.entity_id
_entity_poly.type
_entity_poly.pdbx_seq_one_letter_code
_entity_poly.pdbx_strand_id
1 'polypeptide(L)'
;MDEIVCANTAFRYWRCPPQVRNLYPHLPNSEDGWRVLSQSPFVVDVLKTPIITAASTRSNLHSETRRTIRWNSAYTEKVSIDTGMGFSVTDPLNTLFTMTRSVSSCDLVLAMYEFCGWFSVFKPSPAVDIALEQTKSEEEQYTTESLFELDETQDEIPWKRVHARAHQKDSKNDQSEQQDNGSGNTASGKGTSLWMRKPLIEIEELHRFAAKVKGEMWGKQFYEAARQVMGIAASPLEVAGIMLLSHPRRAGGAEFKNIFVNDLTPLSNSARKIAGQKICYGDIVIVNPITMKAVIIELQGEVIHGSGAVLDHDATRMTALQSMGYDVFLVTHDMLNDHDQLDAIIHSVCERLELRYKPKTEAMRCAETRLRANVLCNWLGIGK
;
A
#
# COMPACT_ATOMS: atom_id res chain seq x y z
N MET A 1 12.69 -25.76 -20.28
CA MET A 1 11.74 -24.67 -20.05
C MET A 1 11.97 -24.19 -18.65
N ASP A 2 12.37 -22.97 -18.52
CA ASP A 2 12.86 -22.44 -17.26
C ASP A 2 11.72 -22.32 -16.26
N GLU A 3 11.95 -22.77 -15.04
CA GLU A 3 11.02 -22.58 -13.94
C GLU A 3 10.97 -21.12 -13.56
N ILE A 4 9.78 -20.54 -13.46
CA ILE A 4 9.56 -19.13 -13.17
C ILE A 4 9.10 -19.00 -11.72
N VAL A 5 9.73 -18.13 -10.92
CA VAL A 5 9.27 -17.80 -9.58
C VAL A 5 7.92 -17.09 -9.65
N CYS A 6 6.95 -17.52 -8.84
CA CYS A 6 5.57 -17.02 -8.91
C CYS A 6 4.91 -16.91 -7.52
N ALA A 7 3.65 -16.54 -7.52
CA ALA A 7 2.77 -16.44 -6.34
C ALA A 7 3.42 -15.63 -5.20
N ASN A 8 3.30 -16.11 -3.95
CA ASN A 8 3.77 -15.40 -2.76
C ASN A 8 5.28 -15.10 -2.80
N THR A 9 6.08 -15.94 -3.45
CA THR A 9 7.52 -15.70 -3.61
C THR A 9 7.79 -14.54 -4.57
N ALA A 10 7.12 -14.50 -5.72
CA ALA A 10 7.20 -13.37 -6.65
C ALA A 10 6.63 -12.07 -6.03
N PHE A 11 5.55 -12.18 -5.24
CA PHE A 11 5.00 -11.04 -4.52
C PHE A 11 6.02 -10.41 -3.56
N ARG A 12 6.78 -11.21 -2.82
CA ARG A 12 7.86 -10.71 -1.95
C ARG A 12 8.99 -10.06 -2.75
N TYR A 13 9.31 -10.60 -3.93
CA TYR A 13 10.27 -9.97 -4.84
C TYR A 13 9.82 -8.57 -5.26
N TRP A 14 8.57 -8.43 -5.71
CA TRP A 14 8.02 -7.15 -6.16
C TRP A 14 7.88 -6.11 -5.05
N ARG A 15 7.72 -6.55 -3.82
CA ARG A 15 7.72 -5.69 -2.62
C ARG A 15 9.10 -5.17 -2.25
N CYS A 16 10.16 -5.88 -2.64
CA CYS A 16 11.52 -5.53 -2.23
C CYS A 16 12.03 -4.36 -3.05
N PRO A 17 12.42 -3.23 -2.42
CA PRO A 17 12.97 -2.08 -3.12
C PRO A 17 14.24 -2.43 -3.91
N PRO A 18 14.48 -1.82 -5.10
CA PRO A 18 15.69 -2.06 -5.89
C PRO A 18 16.97 -1.81 -5.10
N GLN A 19 17.05 -0.71 -4.34
CA GLN A 19 18.20 -0.39 -3.50
C GLN A 19 18.48 -1.44 -2.42
N VAL A 20 17.46 -2.12 -1.92
CA VAL A 20 17.61 -3.25 -1.00
C VAL A 20 18.16 -4.46 -1.73
N ARG A 21 17.62 -4.77 -2.92
CA ARG A 21 18.09 -5.89 -3.74
C ARG A 21 19.57 -5.76 -4.09
N ASN A 22 20.03 -4.56 -4.37
CA ASN A 22 21.43 -4.25 -4.73
C ASN A 22 22.42 -4.44 -3.58
N LEU A 23 21.97 -4.54 -2.33
CA LEU A 23 22.81 -4.81 -1.16
C LEU A 23 23.11 -6.30 -0.98
N TYR A 24 22.40 -7.17 -1.70
CA TYR A 24 22.65 -8.60 -1.64
C TYR A 24 23.67 -9.02 -2.70
N PRO A 25 24.53 -10.04 -2.40
CA PRO A 25 25.44 -10.56 -3.39
C PRO A 25 24.69 -11.18 -4.57
N HIS A 26 25.35 -11.23 -5.72
CA HIS A 26 24.80 -11.94 -6.88
C HIS A 26 24.45 -13.37 -6.51
N LEU A 27 23.25 -13.78 -6.89
CA LEU A 27 22.80 -15.13 -6.66
C LEU A 27 23.49 -16.10 -7.64
N PRO A 28 23.78 -17.34 -7.21
CA PRO A 28 24.20 -18.37 -8.16
C PRO A 28 23.09 -18.56 -9.21
N ASN A 29 23.50 -18.83 -10.47
CA ASN A 29 22.55 -19.12 -11.53
C ASN A 29 21.66 -20.31 -11.09
N SER A 30 20.37 -20.24 -11.44
CA SER A 30 19.40 -21.32 -11.16
C SER A 30 19.80 -22.66 -11.78
N GLU A 31 20.70 -22.67 -12.76
CA GLU A 31 21.30 -23.89 -13.33
C GLU A 31 22.11 -24.67 -12.29
N ASP A 32 22.71 -24.01 -11.30
CA ASP A 32 23.43 -24.63 -10.18
C ASP A 32 22.51 -25.31 -9.15
N GLY A 33 21.22 -25.23 -9.35
CA GLY A 33 20.19 -25.90 -8.59
C GLY A 33 19.52 -25.04 -7.52
N TRP A 34 18.22 -25.16 -7.47
CA TRP A 34 17.34 -24.48 -6.53
C TRP A 34 17.73 -24.68 -5.05
N ARG A 35 18.45 -25.76 -4.73
CA ARG A 35 18.92 -26.01 -3.38
C ARG A 35 19.98 -24.99 -2.96
N VAL A 36 20.91 -24.67 -3.83
CA VAL A 36 21.97 -23.66 -3.57
C VAL A 36 21.32 -22.27 -3.53
N LEU A 37 20.46 -21.98 -4.49
CA LEU A 37 19.72 -20.73 -4.54
C LEU A 37 18.91 -20.47 -3.25
N SER A 38 18.25 -21.52 -2.72
CA SER A 38 17.42 -21.40 -1.52
C SER A 38 18.21 -21.07 -0.24
N GLN A 39 19.51 -21.25 -0.25
CA GLN A 39 20.41 -20.93 0.87
C GLN A 39 21.01 -19.52 0.77
N SER A 40 20.80 -18.82 -0.34
CA SER A 40 21.32 -17.47 -0.52
C SER A 40 20.68 -16.49 0.48
N PRO A 41 21.43 -15.46 0.95
CA PRO A 41 20.90 -14.47 1.88
C PRO A 41 19.63 -13.78 1.37
N PHE A 42 19.58 -13.46 0.07
CA PHE A 42 18.40 -12.83 -0.52
C PHE A 42 17.15 -13.72 -0.43
N VAL A 43 17.29 -15.02 -0.70
CA VAL A 43 16.17 -15.95 -0.60
C VAL A 43 15.74 -16.10 0.87
N VAL A 44 16.70 -16.25 1.78
CA VAL A 44 16.41 -16.42 3.22
C VAL A 44 15.73 -15.18 3.79
N ASP A 45 16.22 -13.99 3.45
CA ASP A 45 15.75 -12.74 4.03
C ASP A 45 14.49 -12.20 3.34
N VAL A 46 14.40 -12.32 2.01
CA VAL A 46 13.36 -11.67 1.20
C VAL A 46 12.35 -12.68 0.67
N LEU A 47 12.78 -13.61 -0.16
CA LEU A 47 11.86 -14.51 -0.88
C LEU A 47 11.20 -15.54 0.03
N LYS A 48 11.93 -16.00 1.07
CA LYS A 48 11.55 -17.07 2.00
C LYS A 48 11.40 -18.43 1.31
N THR A 49 11.59 -19.49 2.09
CA THR A 49 11.33 -20.86 1.64
C THR A 49 9.98 -21.38 2.15
N PRO A 50 9.33 -22.29 1.44
CA PRO A 50 9.71 -22.81 0.11
C PRO A 50 9.53 -21.79 -1.00
N ILE A 51 10.45 -21.77 -1.96
CA ILE A 51 10.32 -20.97 -3.18
C ILE A 51 9.19 -21.56 -4.02
N ILE A 52 8.21 -20.73 -4.42
CA ILE A 52 7.13 -21.17 -5.27
C ILE A 52 7.50 -20.89 -6.73
N THR A 53 7.51 -21.94 -7.55
CA THR A 53 7.81 -21.85 -8.97
C THR A 53 6.65 -22.33 -9.82
N ALA A 54 6.54 -21.83 -11.03
CA ALA A 54 5.61 -22.29 -12.04
C ALA A 54 6.34 -23.09 -13.13
N ALA A 55 5.74 -24.20 -13.57
CA ALA A 55 6.24 -24.98 -14.69
C ALA A 55 5.10 -25.49 -15.56
N SER A 56 5.33 -25.60 -16.87
CA SER A 56 4.33 -26.12 -17.83
C SER A 56 4.15 -27.63 -17.77
N THR A 57 5.14 -28.36 -17.27
CA THR A 57 5.14 -29.82 -17.16
C THR A 57 4.62 -30.30 -15.81
N ARG A 58 4.17 -31.58 -15.75
CA ARG A 58 3.57 -32.22 -14.56
C ARG A 58 4.55 -32.51 -13.41
N SER A 59 5.50 -31.69 -13.10
CA SER A 59 6.34 -31.93 -11.94
C SER A 59 5.75 -31.28 -10.69
N ASN A 60 4.92 -32.02 -9.95
CA ASN A 60 4.54 -31.66 -8.59
C ASN A 60 5.73 -31.93 -7.65
N LEU A 61 6.79 -31.15 -7.78
CA LEU A 61 7.91 -31.23 -6.85
C LEU A 61 7.54 -30.45 -5.59
N HIS A 62 7.39 -31.16 -4.50
CA HIS A 62 7.26 -30.59 -3.16
C HIS A 62 8.51 -30.97 -2.37
N SER A 63 9.34 -29.99 -2.04
CA SER A 63 10.45 -30.13 -1.09
C SER A 63 10.36 -29.03 -0.05
N GLU A 64 11.12 -29.14 1.00
CA GLU A 64 11.22 -28.10 2.04
C GLU A 64 11.67 -26.74 1.46
N THR A 65 12.44 -26.76 0.38
CA THR A 65 13.02 -25.57 -0.23
C THR A 65 12.25 -25.06 -1.42
N ARG A 66 11.43 -25.91 -2.08
CA ARG A 66 10.72 -25.56 -3.33
C ARG A 66 9.37 -26.24 -3.44
N ARG A 67 8.40 -25.47 -3.95
CA ARG A 67 7.07 -25.93 -4.34
C ARG A 67 6.77 -25.50 -5.77
N THR A 68 6.62 -26.48 -6.68
CA THR A 68 6.28 -26.18 -8.08
C THR A 68 4.75 -26.29 -8.28
N ILE A 69 4.16 -25.27 -8.89
CA ILE A 69 2.77 -25.27 -9.31
C ILE A 69 2.68 -25.45 -10.84
N ARG A 70 1.66 -26.17 -11.30
CA ARG A 70 1.39 -26.28 -12.71
C ARG A 70 0.85 -24.95 -13.23
N TRP A 71 1.48 -24.43 -14.27
CA TRP A 71 1.11 -23.20 -14.95
C TRP A 71 0.77 -23.51 -16.42
N ASN A 72 -0.35 -23.03 -16.89
CA ASN A 72 -0.71 -23.08 -18.29
C ASN A 72 -0.60 -21.66 -18.86
N SER A 73 0.43 -21.41 -19.66
CA SER A 73 0.79 -20.10 -20.20
C SER A 73 -0.16 -19.57 -21.28
N ALA A 74 -1.31 -20.24 -21.50
CA ALA A 74 -2.26 -19.83 -22.54
C ALA A 74 -2.85 -18.41 -22.35
N TYR A 75 -2.57 -17.77 -21.21
CA TYR A 75 -3.26 -16.53 -20.81
C TYR A 75 -2.47 -15.26 -21.04
N THR A 76 -1.14 -15.30 -21.21
CA THR A 76 -0.33 -14.09 -21.27
C THR A 76 0.85 -14.22 -22.22
N GLU A 77 1.10 -13.18 -23.00
CA GLU A 77 2.23 -13.11 -23.94
C GLU A 77 3.57 -12.83 -23.26
N LYS A 78 3.57 -12.26 -22.03
CA LYS A 78 4.78 -11.93 -21.24
C LYS A 78 4.58 -12.34 -19.80
N VAL A 79 4.87 -13.58 -19.45
CA VAL A 79 4.73 -14.09 -18.08
C VAL A 79 6.02 -13.99 -17.29
N SER A 80 7.18 -13.98 -17.95
CA SER A 80 8.49 -14.11 -17.34
C SER A 80 9.30 -12.83 -17.50
N ILE A 81 9.77 -12.31 -16.36
CA ILE A 81 10.69 -11.17 -16.31
C ILE A 81 12.00 -11.69 -15.71
N ASP A 82 13.10 -11.48 -16.43
CA ASP A 82 14.43 -11.74 -15.91
C ASP A 82 14.76 -10.72 -14.80
N THR A 83 15.16 -11.20 -13.66
CA THR A 83 15.48 -10.34 -12.52
C THR A 83 16.91 -9.80 -12.54
N GLY A 84 17.76 -10.31 -13.43
CA GLY A 84 19.22 -10.08 -13.40
C GLY A 84 19.92 -10.71 -12.19
N MET A 85 19.17 -11.45 -11.35
CA MET A 85 19.68 -12.08 -10.11
C MET A 85 19.80 -13.60 -10.22
N GLY A 86 19.83 -14.16 -11.43
CA GLY A 86 19.96 -15.60 -11.68
C GLY A 86 18.65 -16.38 -11.67
N PHE A 87 17.50 -15.73 -11.65
CA PHE A 87 16.18 -16.37 -11.80
C PHE A 87 15.19 -15.42 -12.49
N SER A 88 14.15 -16.00 -13.06
CA SER A 88 13.02 -15.24 -13.62
C SER A 88 11.82 -15.24 -12.67
N VAL A 89 11.04 -14.16 -12.72
CA VAL A 89 9.84 -13.97 -11.90
C VAL A 89 8.63 -13.69 -12.81
N THR A 90 7.42 -14.08 -12.39
CA THR A 90 6.20 -13.68 -13.09
C THR A 90 6.03 -12.15 -13.03
N ASP A 91 5.50 -11.57 -14.10
CA ASP A 91 5.08 -10.17 -14.08
C ASP A 91 4.07 -9.89 -12.94
N PRO A 92 3.83 -8.62 -12.57
CA PRO A 92 2.97 -8.28 -11.45
C PRO A 92 1.55 -8.84 -11.55
N LEU A 93 0.89 -8.82 -12.72
CA LEU A 93 -0.46 -9.36 -12.92
C LEU A 93 -0.50 -10.87 -12.70
N ASN A 94 0.43 -11.60 -13.32
CA ASN A 94 0.51 -13.05 -13.17
C ASN A 94 0.98 -13.47 -11.76
N THR A 95 1.75 -12.62 -11.08
CA THR A 95 2.06 -12.81 -9.66
C THR A 95 0.79 -12.82 -8.82
N LEU A 96 -0.06 -11.79 -8.93
CA LEU A 96 -1.34 -11.72 -8.23
C LEU A 96 -2.28 -12.88 -8.61
N PHE A 97 -2.34 -13.23 -9.90
CA PHE A 97 -3.18 -14.33 -10.35
C PHE A 97 -2.75 -15.67 -9.76
N THR A 98 -1.46 -15.97 -9.74
CA THR A 98 -0.94 -17.20 -9.13
C THR A 98 -1.09 -17.22 -7.60
N MET A 99 -1.10 -16.06 -6.93
CA MET A 99 -1.39 -15.94 -5.50
C MET A 99 -2.83 -16.34 -5.14
N THR A 100 -3.78 -16.14 -6.03
CA THR A 100 -5.21 -16.43 -5.79
C THR A 100 -5.46 -17.84 -5.24
N ARG A 101 -4.56 -18.78 -5.52
CA ARG A 101 -4.64 -20.17 -5.05
C ARG A 101 -4.31 -20.35 -3.58
N SER A 102 -3.60 -19.43 -2.98
CA SER A 102 -2.93 -19.62 -1.67
C SER A 102 -3.23 -18.56 -0.64
N VAL A 103 -3.88 -17.47 -1.03
CA VAL A 103 -4.20 -16.36 -0.13
C VAL A 103 -5.72 -16.23 0.05
N SER A 104 -6.13 -15.57 1.14
CA SER A 104 -7.53 -15.21 1.33
C SER A 104 -7.99 -14.19 0.28
N SER A 105 -9.31 -14.11 0.03
CA SER A 105 -9.84 -13.09 -0.89
C SER A 105 -9.52 -11.67 -0.42
N CYS A 106 -9.48 -11.43 0.88
CA CYS A 106 -9.12 -10.12 1.42
C CYS A 106 -7.63 -9.81 1.21
N ASP A 107 -6.72 -10.74 1.53
CA ASP A 107 -5.29 -10.56 1.27
C ASP A 107 -5.00 -10.32 -0.21
N LEU A 108 -5.75 -10.97 -1.09
CA LEU A 108 -5.63 -10.74 -2.54
C LEU A 108 -6.02 -9.30 -2.92
N VAL A 109 -7.11 -8.77 -2.35
CA VAL A 109 -7.52 -7.38 -2.58
C VAL A 109 -6.47 -6.41 -2.04
N LEU A 110 -5.94 -6.65 -0.85
CA LEU A 110 -4.88 -5.82 -0.27
C LEU A 110 -3.60 -5.85 -1.14
N ALA A 111 -3.21 -7.04 -1.64
CA ALA A 111 -2.07 -7.18 -2.56
C ALA A 111 -2.30 -6.44 -3.88
N MET A 112 -3.53 -6.47 -4.42
CA MET A 112 -3.90 -5.71 -5.62
C MET A 112 -3.82 -4.20 -5.37
N TYR A 113 -4.32 -3.70 -4.24
CA TYR A 113 -4.17 -2.29 -3.86
C TYR A 113 -2.71 -1.88 -3.74
N GLU A 114 -1.86 -2.74 -3.16
CA GLU A 114 -0.43 -2.44 -3.04
C GLU A 114 0.24 -2.37 -4.42
N PHE A 115 -0.12 -3.27 -5.36
CA PHE A 115 0.48 -3.26 -6.69
C PHE A 115 -0.03 -2.11 -7.58
N CYS A 116 -1.27 -1.69 -7.39
CA CYS A 116 -1.85 -0.52 -8.06
C CYS A 116 -1.58 0.80 -7.32
N GLY A 117 -1.05 0.77 -6.10
CA GLY A 117 -0.83 1.93 -5.25
C GLY A 117 0.55 2.55 -5.38
N TRP A 118 0.68 3.75 -4.81
CA TRP A 118 1.93 4.49 -4.70
C TRP A 118 2.80 4.04 -3.51
N PHE A 119 2.58 2.86 -2.99
CA PHE A 119 3.29 2.36 -1.83
C PHE A 119 3.68 0.89 -1.97
N SER A 120 4.60 0.46 -1.13
CA SER A 120 4.92 -0.95 -0.87
C SER A 120 5.24 -1.14 0.61
N VAL A 121 4.90 -2.32 1.14
CA VAL A 121 5.19 -2.66 2.54
C VAL A 121 6.29 -3.70 2.60
N PHE A 122 7.51 -3.25 2.91
CA PHE A 122 8.68 -4.10 2.99
C PHE A 122 9.54 -3.75 4.22
N LYS A 123 9.91 -4.77 4.99
CA LYS A 123 10.80 -4.63 6.15
C LYS A 123 12.15 -5.27 5.84
N PRO A 124 13.23 -4.49 5.72
CA PRO A 124 14.59 -5.02 5.55
C PRO A 124 15.02 -5.91 6.72
N SER A 125 15.97 -6.81 6.49
CA SER A 125 16.66 -7.48 7.59
C SER A 125 17.48 -6.46 8.41
N PRO A 126 17.78 -6.72 9.69
CA PRO A 126 18.52 -5.75 10.52
C PRO A 126 19.87 -5.34 9.92
N ALA A 127 20.58 -6.25 9.27
CA ALA A 127 21.85 -5.95 8.62
C ALA A 127 21.70 -5.01 7.42
N VAL A 128 20.68 -5.25 6.60
CA VAL A 128 20.35 -4.40 5.45
C VAL A 128 19.83 -3.04 5.91
N ASP A 129 19.07 -3.00 7.01
CA ASP A 129 18.55 -1.76 7.60
C ASP A 129 19.70 -0.83 8.02
N ILE A 130 20.72 -1.37 8.69
CA ILE A 130 21.93 -0.63 9.06
C ILE A 130 22.68 -0.12 7.81
N ALA A 131 22.83 -0.95 6.78
CA ALA A 131 23.52 -0.56 5.55
C ALA A 131 22.77 0.58 4.81
N LEU A 132 21.44 0.52 4.77
CA LEU A 132 20.61 1.58 4.19
C LEU A 132 20.74 2.90 4.95
N GLU A 133 20.81 2.87 6.28
CA GLU A 133 21.01 4.07 7.10
C GLU A 133 22.40 4.71 6.88
N GLN A 134 23.43 3.91 6.59
CA GLN A 134 24.79 4.40 6.30
C GLN A 134 24.92 5.01 4.89
N THR A 135 24.07 4.63 3.95
CA THR A 135 24.10 5.14 2.56
C THR A 135 23.22 6.36 2.33
N LYS A 136 22.54 6.86 3.37
CA LYS A 136 21.73 8.08 3.25
C LYS A 136 22.61 9.29 2.92
N SER A 137 22.53 9.75 1.68
CA SER A 137 22.76 11.14 1.32
C SER A 137 21.55 11.98 1.76
N GLU A 138 21.72 13.28 1.95
CA GLU A 138 20.65 14.23 2.31
C GLU A 138 19.54 14.22 1.24
N GLU A 139 18.61 13.28 1.33
CA GLU A 139 17.49 13.17 0.40
C GLU A 139 16.31 14.02 0.88
N GLU A 140 15.82 14.88 -0.01
CA GLU A 140 14.61 15.68 0.17
C GLU A 140 13.42 14.83 0.61
N GLN A 141 12.69 15.31 1.62
CA GLN A 141 11.44 14.70 2.08
C GLN A 141 10.34 15.03 1.05
N TYR A 142 9.82 14.01 0.36
CA TYR A 142 8.63 14.17 -0.47
C TYR A 142 7.37 14.00 0.37
N THR A 143 6.39 14.88 0.16
CA THR A 143 5.02 14.69 0.61
C THR A 143 4.27 13.77 -0.37
N THR A 144 3.16 13.16 0.06
CA THR A 144 2.31 12.35 -0.83
C THR A 144 1.87 13.15 -2.06
N GLU A 145 1.62 14.46 -1.88
CA GLU A 145 1.24 15.39 -2.95
C GLU A 145 2.34 15.57 -4.01
N SER A 146 3.60 15.66 -3.58
CA SER A 146 4.71 15.77 -4.54
C SER A 146 4.88 14.51 -5.40
N LEU A 147 4.38 13.35 -4.97
CA LEU A 147 4.37 12.12 -5.77
C LEU A 147 3.33 12.17 -6.89
N PHE A 148 2.16 12.75 -6.64
CA PHE A 148 1.12 12.93 -7.66
C PHE A 148 1.44 14.08 -8.63
N GLU A 149 2.29 15.02 -8.23
CA GLU A 149 2.75 16.12 -9.10
C GLU A 149 3.98 15.76 -9.93
N LEU A 150 4.63 14.60 -9.64
CA LEU A 150 5.77 14.14 -10.45
C LEU A 150 5.28 13.81 -11.85
N ASP A 151 5.76 14.61 -12.79
CA ASP A 151 5.49 14.53 -14.22
C ASP A 151 5.59 13.09 -14.74
N GLU A 152 4.59 12.67 -15.54
CA GLU A 152 4.55 11.37 -16.22
C GLU A 152 5.79 11.10 -17.08
N THR A 153 6.61 12.13 -17.34
CA THR A 153 7.83 12.06 -18.14
C THR A 153 9.05 11.50 -17.40
N GLN A 154 9.02 11.36 -16.06
CA GLN A 154 10.12 10.70 -15.34
C GLN A 154 9.95 9.19 -15.34
N ASP A 155 10.65 8.49 -16.20
CA ASP A 155 10.60 7.03 -16.37
C ASP A 155 11.01 6.25 -15.11
N GLU A 156 11.78 6.83 -14.18
CA GLU A 156 12.23 6.20 -12.94
C GLU A 156 12.07 7.12 -11.74
N ILE A 157 10.95 6.98 -11.02
CA ILE A 157 10.87 7.52 -9.65
C ILE A 157 11.57 6.54 -8.71
N PRO A 158 12.66 6.95 -8.03
CA PRO A 158 13.33 6.09 -7.08
C PRO A 158 12.39 5.75 -5.92
N TRP A 159 12.42 4.51 -5.44
CA TRP A 159 11.68 4.11 -4.25
C TRP A 159 12.22 4.87 -3.04
N LYS A 160 11.32 5.43 -2.23
CA LYS A 160 11.67 6.19 -1.03
C LYS A 160 11.09 5.53 0.20
N ARG A 161 11.91 5.37 1.23
CA ARG A 161 11.47 4.83 2.51
C ARG A 161 10.84 5.93 3.36
N VAL A 162 9.67 5.66 3.92
CA VAL A 162 9.05 6.54 4.90
C VAL A 162 9.73 6.35 6.26
N HIS A 163 10.11 7.44 6.91
CA HIS A 163 10.76 7.43 8.21
C HIS A 163 9.82 7.90 9.31
N ALA A 164 9.77 7.15 10.41
CA ALA A 164 9.12 7.62 11.63
C ALA A 164 9.96 8.75 12.23
N ARG A 165 9.32 9.82 12.67
CA ARG A 165 10.02 10.93 13.31
C ARG A 165 10.44 10.56 14.74
N ALA A 166 11.63 11.05 15.13
CA ALA A 166 12.07 10.98 16.51
C ALA A 166 11.15 11.86 17.37
N HIS A 167 10.50 11.27 18.37
CA HIS A 167 9.86 12.06 19.42
C HIS A 167 10.94 12.87 20.13
N GLN A 168 10.93 14.20 19.98
CA GLN A 168 11.58 15.05 20.97
C GLN A 168 10.86 14.79 22.29
N LYS A 169 11.51 14.06 23.20
CA LYS A 169 11.08 14.02 24.59
C LYS A 169 11.12 15.47 25.09
N ASP A 170 9.97 16.01 25.42
CA ASP A 170 9.87 17.25 26.20
C ASP A 170 10.61 17.05 27.53
N SER A 171 11.89 17.41 27.55
CA SER A 171 12.66 17.52 28.76
C SER A 171 12.28 18.83 29.45
N LYS A 172 11.09 18.86 30.04
CA LYS A 172 10.79 19.79 31.12
C LYS A 172 11.00 19.05 32.43
N ASN A 173 12.15 19.28 33.02
CA ASN A 173 12.67 19.08 34.36
C ASN A 173 13.89 18.17 34.40
N ASP A 174 15.06 18.76 34.25
CA ASP A 174 16.12 18.63 35.27
C ASP A 174 17.27 19.58 34.88
N GLN A 175 17.44 20.61 35.67
CA GLN A 175 18.63 21.45 35.64
C GLN A 175 19.76 20.66 36.31
N SER A 176 20.70 20.17 35.53
CA SER A 176 22.07 19.96 35.97
C SER A 176 22.98 20.07 34.74
N GLU A 177 23.81 21.12 34.83
CA GLU A 177 24.85 21.46 33.87
C GLU A 177 25.82 20.30 33.65
N GLN A 178 26.03 19.90 32.40
CA GLN A 178 27.33 19.45 31.93
C GLN A 178 27.48 19.84 30.47
N GLN A 179 28.43 20.73 30.23
CA GLN A 179 28.98 21.07 28.94
C GLN A 179 29.56 19.80 28.31
N ASP A 180 29.08 19.43 27.13
CA ASP A 180 29.87 18.61 26.23
C ASP A 180 29.74 19.16 24.80
N ASN A 181 30.91 19.26 24.17
CA ASN A 181 31.13 19.90 22.89
C ASN A 181 30.70 19.02 21.72
N GLY A 182 29.98 19.62 20.79
CA GLY A 182 30.15 19.40 19.35
C GLY A 182 29.82 18.06 18.76
N SER A 183 28.66 17.93 18.23
CA SER A 183 28.36 17.36 16.90
C SER A 183 26.85 17.38 16.73
N GLY A 184 26.35 18.18 15.79
CA GLY A 184 24.91 18.20 15.45
C GLY A 184 24.45 16.88 14.87
N ASN A 185 24.10 15.94 15.73
CA ASN A 185 23.34 14.74 15.33
C ASN A 185 21.87 15.13 15.25
N THR A 186 21.41 15.54 14.08
CA THR A 186 19.99 15.49 13.74
C THR A 186 19.55 14.02 13.90
N ALA A 187 18.79 13.74 14.96
CA ALA A 187 18.25 12.40 15.21
C ALA A 187 17.36 12.01 14.04
N SER A 188 17.93 11.30 13.06
CA SER A 188 17.20 10.71 11.94
C SER A 188 16.19 9.72 12.51
N GLY A 189 14.90 9.91 12.21
CA GLY A 189 13.85 8.98 12.65
C GLY A 189 14.10 7.57 12.10
N LYS A 190 13.67 6.55 12.86
CA LYS A 190 13.82 5.15 12.47
C LYS A 190 13.04 4.87 11.20
N GLY A 191 13.65 4.21 10.21
CA GLY A 191 12.98 3.79 8.97
C GLY A 191 11.81 2.85 9.24
N THR A 192 10.68 3.13 8.61
CA THR A 192 9.48 2.28 8.70
C THR A 192 9.52 1.14 7.69
N SER A 193 8.48 0.30 7.67
CA SER A 193 8.28 -0.71 6.62
C SER A 193 7.53 -0.17 5.40
N LEU A 194 7.15 1.11 5.38
CA LEU A 194 6.45 1.74 4.27
C LEU A 194 7.45 2.38 3.30
N TRP A 195 7.23 2.09 2.02
CA TRP A 195 8.03 2.63 0.91
C TRP A 195 7.09 3.26 -0.10
N MET A 196 7.47 4.42 -0.61
CA MET A 196 6.77 5.10 -1.69
C MET A 196 7.37 4.70 -3.03
N ARG A 197 6.53 4.37 -4.00
CA ARG A 197 6.92 3.98 -5.37
C ARG A 197 5.78 4.20 -6.36
N LYS A 198 6.10 4.24 -7.66
CA LYS A 198 5.07 4.18 -8.72
C LYS A 198 4.28 2.87 -8.67
N PRO A 199 2.99 2.86 -9.07
CA PRO A 199 2.23 1.64 -9.28
C PRO A 199 2.98 0.64 -10.17
N LEU A 200 2.89 -0.65 -9.85
CA LEU A 200 3.40 -1.73 -10.71
C LEU A 200 2.40 -2.11 -11.80
N ILE A 201 1.13 -1.80 -11.57
CA ILE A 201 0.00 -2.15 -12.43
C ILE A 201 -0.95 -0.96 -12.45
N GLU A 202 -1.44 -0.57 -13.62
CA GLU A 202 -2.54 0.37 -13.73
C GLU A 202 -3.87 -0.33 -13.39
N ILE A 203 -4.81 0.39 -12.77
CA ILE A 203 -6.11 -0.19 -12.36
C ILE A 203 -6.90 -0.71 -13.57
N GLU A 204 -6.87 0.01 -14.67
CA GLU A 204 -7.51 -0.37 -15.93
C GLU A 204 -6.91 -1.66 -16.50
N GLU A 205 -5.59 -1.82 -16.35
CA GLU A 205 -4.88 -3.04 -16.76
C GLU A 205 -5.28 -4.22 -15.87
N LEU A 206 -5.34 -4.03 -14.54
CA LEU A 206 -5.82 -5.03 -13.59
C LEU A 206 -7.25 -5.49 -13.95
N HIS A 207 -8.16 -4.55 -14.18
CA HIS A 207 -9.56 -4.88 -14.50
C HIS A 207 -9.69 -5.59 -15.85
N ARG A 208 -8.93 -5.17 -16.85
CA ARG A 208 -8.89 -5.80 -18.18
C ARG A 208 -8.37 -7.24 -18.09
N PHE A 209 -7.28 -7.42 -17.36
CA PHE A 209 -6.71 -8.75 -17.13
C PHE A 209 -7.67 -9.66 -16.35
N ALA A 210 -8.29 -9.14 -15.29
CA ALA A 210 -9.29 -9.89 -14.51
C ALA A 210 -10.48 -10.35 -15.33
N ALA A 211 -10.97 -9.51 -16.24
CA ALA A 211 -12.03 -9.88 -17.17
C ALA A 211 -11.59 -11.00 -18.14
N LYS A 212 -10.34 -10.93 -18.64
CA LYS A 212 -9.75 -11.94 -19.54
C LYS A 212 -9.64 -13.32 -18.88
N VAL A 213 -9.19 -13.36 -17.61
CA VAL A 213 -8.95 -14.63 -16.89
C VAL A 213 -10.18 -15.16 -16.13
N LYS A 214 -11.31 -14.47 -16.16
CA LYS A 214 -12.51 -14.81 -15.36
C LYS A 214 -13.01 -16.25 -15.54
N GLY A 215 -12.87 -16.82 -16.73
CA GLY A 215 -13.27 -18.18 -17.06
C GLY A 215 -12.30 -19.27 -16.61
N GLU A 216 -11.12 -18.86 -16.15
CA GLU A 216 -10.06 -19.78 -15.80
C GLU A 216 -10.20 -20.33 -14.37
N MET A 217 -9.44 -21.38 -14.06
CA MET A 217 -9.32 -21.87 -12.70
C MET A 217 -8.83 -20.73 -11.80
N TRP A 218 -9.57 -20.41 -10.72
CA TRP A 218 -9.36 -19.28 -9.82
C TRP A 218 -9.69 -17.90 -10.42
N GLY A 219 -10.01 -17.81 -11.71
CA GLY A 219 -10.28 -16.56 -12.41
C GLY A 219 -11.50 -15.82 -11.86
N LYS A 220 -12.56 -16.54 -11.43
CA LYS A 220 -13.72 -15.91 -10.80
C LYS A 220 -13.36 -15.21 -9.49
N GLN A 221 -12.56 -15.86 -8.63
CA GLN A 221 -12.10 -15.26 -7.36
C GLN A 221 -11.21 -14.03 -7.62
N PHE A 222 -10.29 -14.14 -8.58
CA PHE A 222 -9.45 -13.02 -9.00
C PHE A 222 -10.29 -11.84 -9.52
N TYR A 223 -11.26 -12.10 -10.38
CA TYR A 223 -12.15 -11.08 -10.93
C TYR A 223 -12.96 -10.37 -9.85
N GLU A 224 -13.52 -11.10 -8.88
CA GLU A 224 -14.27 -10.52 -7.78
C GLU A 224 -13.38 -9.70 -6.82
N ALA A 225 -12.11 -10.10 -6.66
CA ALA A 225 -11.13 -9.31 -5.90
C ALA A 225 -10.75 -8.02 -6.65
N ALA A 226 -10.42 -8.11 -7.93
CA ALA A 226 -10.03 -6.95 -8.74
C ALA A 226 -11.11 -5.86 -8.77
N ARG A 227 -12.39 -6.23 -8.82
CA ARG A 227 -13.51 -5.28 -8.78
C ARG A 227 -13.62 -4.47 -7.50
N GLN A 228 -12.92 -4.84 -6.44
CA GLN A 228 -12.90 -4.13 -5.16
C GLN A 228 -11.79 -3.06 -5.12
N VAL A 229 -10.90 -3.04 -6.10
CA VAL A 229 -9.90 -1.98 -6.25
C VAL A 229 -10.54 -0.80 -6.96
N MET A 230 -10.77 0.29 -6.23
CA MET A 230 -11.58 1.43 -6.69
C MET A 230 -10.76 2.64 -7.10
N GLY A 231 -9.51 2.71 -6.68
CA GLY A 231 -8.64 3.86 -6.93
C GLY A 231 -7.22 3.60 -6.46
N ILE A 232 -6.33 4.55 -6.71
CA ILE A 232 -4.92 4.50 -6.37
C ILE A 232 -4.75 4.98 -4.93
N ALA A 233 -4.33 4.09 -4.03
CA ALA A 233 -4.01 4.45 -2.65
C ALA A 233 -2.51 4.74 -2.50
N ALA A 234 -2.16 5.62 -1.57
CA ALA A 234 -0.76 5.93 -1.24
C ALA A 234 -0.31 5.29 0.08
N SER A 235 -1.21 4.65 0.81
CA SER A 235 -0.89 4.00 2.10
C SER A 235 -1.82 2.84 2.44
N PRO A 236 -1.37 1.92 3.33
CA PRO A 236 -2.24 0.90 3.93
C PRO A 236 -3.48 1.44 4.63
N LEU A 237 -3.37 2.61 5.28
CA LEU A 237 -4.48 3.22 6.00
C LEU A 237 -5.57 3.72 5.06
N GLU A 238 -5.17 4.30 3.92
CA GLU A 238 -6.11 4.68 2.87
C GLU A 238 -6.88 3.47 2.33
N VAL A 239 -6.19 2.36 2.07
CA VAL A 239 -6.86 1.12 1.65
C VAL A 239 -7.87 0.65 2.70
N ALA A 240 -7.53 0.70 3.98
CA ALA A 240 -8.45 0.34 5.05
C ALA A 240 -9.69 1.26 5.07
N GLY A 241 -9.49 2.58 4.98
CA GLY A 241 -10.58 3.56 4.89
C GLY A 241 -11.48 3.31 3.67
N ILE A 242 -10.89 3.12 2.49
CA ILE A 242 -11.62 2.83 1.24
C ILE A 242 -12.49 1.59 1.43
N MET A 243 -11.93 0.49 1.92
CA MET A 243 -12.66 -0.77 2.09
C MET A 243 -13.76 -0.67 3.14
N LEU A 244 -13.52 -0.01 4.28
CA LEU A 244 -14.52 0.17 5.34
C LEU A 244 -15.68 1.07 4.88
N LEU A 245 -15.42 2.04 4.03
CA LEU A 245 -16.45 2.97 3.53
C LEU A 245 -17.18 2.43 2.30
N SER A 246 -16.52 1.72 1.39
CA SER A 246 -17.09 1.27 0.11
C SER A 246 -17.75 -0.11 0.15
N HIS A 247 -17.25 -1.04 0.98
CA HIS A 247 -17.75 -2.42 0.96
C HIS A 247 -19.25 -2.49 1.28
N PRO A 248 -19.96 -3.48 0.73
CA PRO A 248 -21.38 -3.70 1.04
C PRO A 248 -21.58 -3.87 2.55
N ARG A 249 -22.66 -3.34 3.10
CA ARG A 249 -23.00 -3.43 4.54
C ARG A 249 -23.03 -4.86 5.05
N ARG A 250 -23.52 -5.82 4.23
CA ARG A 250 -23.50 -7.25 4.56
C ARG A 250 -22.08 -7.81 4.71
N ALA A 251 -21.08 -7.18 4.11
CA ALA A 251 -19.67 -7.51 4.22
C ALA A 251 -18.93 -6.65 5.26
N GLY A 252 -19.65 -5.78 5.98
CA GLY A 252 -19.13 -4.96 7.09
C GLY A 252 -18.83 -3.51 6.72
N GLY A 253 -18.87 -3.11 5.45
CA GLY A 253 -18.61 -1.73 5.03
C GLY A 253 -19.79 -0.78 5.26
N ALA A 254 -19.61 0.49 4.91
CA ALA A 254 -20.66 1.52 4.97
C ALA A 254 -21.53 1.56 3.70
N GLU A 255 -21.02 1.01 2.59
CA GLU A 255 -21.69 0.91 1.29
C GLU A 255 -21.89 2.27 0.57
N PHE A 256 -21.01 3.23 0.80
CA PHE A 256 -21.00 4.42 -0.04
C PHE A 256 -20.67 4.04 -1.50
N LYS A 257 -21.39 4.63 -2.47
CA LYS A 257 -21.30 4.21 -3.89
C LYS A 257 -20.41 5.13 -4.73
N ASN A 258 -20.45 6.43 -4.45
CA ASN A 258 -19.73 7.43 -5.23
C ASN A 258 -18.52 7.88 -4.43
N ILE A 259 -17.53 7.00 -4.36
CA ILE A 259 -16.25 7.21 -3.70
C ILE A 259 -15.20 7.42 -4.79
N PHE A 260 -14.41 8.47 -4.62
CA PHE A 260 -13.23 8.80 -5.42
C PHE A 260 -12.03 8.79 -4.49
N VAL A 261 -10.94 8.19 -4.93
CA VAL A 261 -9.73 7.98 -4.13
C VAL A 261 -8.62 8.83 -4.68
N ASN A 262 -7.95 9.59 -3.83
CA ASN A 262 -6.91 10.54 -4.21
C ASN A 262 -7.37 11.43 -5.38
N ASP A 263 -8.61 11.92 -5.26
CA ASP A 263 -9.23 12.70 -6.32
C ASP A 263 -8.69 14.12 -6.36
N LEU A 264 -8.41 14.58 -7.58
CA LEU A 264 -7.84 15.88 -7.84
C LEU A 264 -8.90 16.95 -7.65
N THR A 265 -8.72 17.83 -6.66
CA THR A 265 -9.58 18.97 -6.37
C THR A 265 -8.91 20.28 -6.80
N PRO A 266 -9.33 20.90 -7.92
CA PRO A 266 -8.82 22.22 -8.32
C PRO A 266 -9.21 23.27 -7.31
N LEU A 267 -8.25 24.04 -6.82
CA LEU A 267 -8.50 25.08 -5.84
C LEU A 267 -8.97 26.39 -6.48
N SER A 268 -9.96 27.05 -5.85
CA SER A 268 -10.37 28.41 -6.22
C SER A 268 -9.22 29.41 -5.99
N ASN A 269 -9.32 30.60 -6.59
CA ASN A 269 -8.26 31.62 -6.44
C ASN A 269 -8.02 32.03 -4.98
N SER A 270 -9.03 32.03 -4.11
CA SER A 270 -8.90 32.28 -2.68
C SER A 270 -8.23 31.11 -1.97
N ALA A 271 -8.66 29.88 -2.26
CA ALA A 271 -8.09 28.68 -1.67
C ALA A 271 -6.61 28.47 -2.06
N ARG A 272 -6.22 28.79 -3.29
CA ARG A 272 -4.82 28.77 -3.74
C ARG A 272 -3.91 29.70 -2.91
N LYS A 273 -4.43 30.87 -2.51
CA LYS A 273 -3.69 31.80 -1.65
C LYS A 273 -3.49 31.25 -0.23
N ILE A 274 -4.44 30.46 0.26
CA ILE A 274 -4.35 29.82 1.58
C ILE A 274 -3.39 28.63 1.51
N ALA A 275 -3.57 27.73 0.55
CA ALA A 275 -2.80 26.48 0.45
C ALA A 275 -1.40 26.67 -0.16
N GLY A 276 -1.14 27.79 -0.86
CA GLY A 276 0.11 27.98 -1.59
C GLY A 276 0.26 27.11 -2.86
N GLN A 277 -0.78 26.35 -3.24
CA GLN A 277 -0.78 25.42 -4.36
C GLN A 277 -2.05 25.54 -5.22
N LYS A 278 -2.03 24.95 -6.42
CA LYS A 278 -3.14 25.09 -7.40
C LYS A 278 -4.20 24.00 -7.24
N ILE A 279 -3.83 22.85 -6.73
CA ILE A 279 -4.64 21.64 -6.61
C ILE A 279 -4.42 21.00 -5.25
N CYS A 280 -5.41 20.28 -4.75
CA CYS A 280 -5.27 19.38 -3.61
C CYS A 280 -5.79 18.00 -4.00
N TYR A 281 -5.29 16.98 -3.34
CA TYR A 281 -5.82 15.62 -3.45
C TYR A 281 -6.51 15.27 -2.14
N GLY A 282 -7.76 14.81 -2.22
CA GLY A 282 -8.47 14.27 -1.07
C GLY A 282 -8.27 12.77 -1.01
N ASP A 283 -7.83 12.21 0.12
CA ASP A 283 -7.59 10.77 0.24
C ASP A 283 -8.83 9.96 -0.15
N ILE A 284 -9.99 10.36 0.37
CA ILE A 284 -11.30 9.77 0.00
C ILE A 284 -12.32 10.89 -0.15
N VAL A 285 -12.88 11.03 -1.34
CA VAL A 285 -13.97 11.97 -1.62
C VAL A 285 -15.27 11.19 -1.82
N ILE A 286 -16.32 11.53 -1.05
CA ILE A 286 -17.64 10.90 -1.17
C ILE A 286 -18.62 11.95 -1.67
N VAL A 287 -19.33 11.65 -2.75
CA VAL A 287 -20.25 12.59 -3.40
C VAL A 287 -21.67 12.05 -3.39
N ASN A 288 -22.64 12.91 -3.04
CA ASN A 288 -24.04 12.66 -3.35
C ASN A 288 -24.34 13.18 -4.76
N PRO A 289 -24.60 12.30 -5.75
CA PRO A 289 -24.78 12.72 -7.15
C PRO A 289 -26.07 13.48 -7.39
N ILE A 290 -27.01 13.49 -6.43
CA ILE A 290 -28.29 14.19 -6.55
C ILE A 290 -28.15 15.64 -6.09
N THR A 291 -27.54 15.84 -4.91
CA THR A 291 -27.36 17.16 -4.31
C THR A 291 -26.05 17.83 -4.68
N MET A 292 -25.15 17.08 -5.31
CA MET A 292 -23.76 17.48 -5.61
C MET A 292 -22.94 17.87 -4.37
N LYS A 293 -23.40 17.52 -3.17
CA LYS A 293 -22.63 17.69 -1.94
C LYS A 293 -21.52 16.68 -1.91
N ALA A 294 -20.35 17.11 -1.45
CA ALA A 294 -19.16 16.28 -1.31
C ALA A 294 -18.58 16.42 0.11
N VAL A 295 -18.06 15.30 0.61
CA VAL A 295 -17.31 15.21 1.86
C VAL A 295 -15.93 14.65 1.53
N ILE A 296 -14.91 15.22 2.13
CA ILE A 296 -13.52 14.72 2.03
C ILE A 296 -13.15 14.07 3.35
N ILE A 297 -12.59 12.86 3.29
CA ILE A 297 -12.04 12.16 4.42
C ILE A 297 -10.53 12.07 4.22
N GLU A 298 -9.78 12.67 5.13
CA GLU A 298 -8.32 12.65 5.19
C GLU A 298 -7.89 11.64 6.24
N LEU A 299 -7.01 10.74 5.87
CA LEU A 299 -6.57 9.63 6.71
C LEU A 299 -5.19 9.90 7.29
N GLN A 300 -5.13 10.10 8.59
CA GLN A 300 -3.89 10.40 9.30
C GLN A 300 -3.28 9.14 9.93
N GLY A 301 -2.13 8.71 9.39
CA GLY A 301 -1.32 7.65 9.99
C GLY A 301 -0.42 8.18 11.11
N GLU A 302 -0.19 7.38 12.15
CA GLU A 302 0.69 7.73 13.29
C GLU A 302 2.12 8.13 12.88
N VAL A 303 2.58 7.66 11.74
CA VAL A 303 3.96 7.80 11.26
C VAL A 303 4.25 9.20 10.72
N ILE A 304 3.25 9.99 10.36
CA ILE A 304 3.39 11.25 9.63
C ILE A 304 3.37 12.47 10.56
N HIS A 305 3.05 12.30 11.83
CA HIS A 305 3.04 13.41 12.81
C HIS A 305 4.45 13.85 13.17
N GLY A 306 4.92 14.88 12.48
CA GLY A 306 6.18 15.35 12.85
C GLY A 306 6.57 16.74 12.52
N SER A 307 7.25 17.57 12.41
CA SER A 307 7.66 18.96 12.48
C SER A 307 6.49 19.92 12.28
N GLY A 308 6.52 21.06 12.97
CA GLY A 308 5.50 22.09 12.85
C GLY A 308 5.17 22.47 11.40
N ALA A 309 6.15 22.41 10.50
CA ALA A 309 5.98 22.73 9.08
C ALA A 309 5.00 21.81 8.32
N VAL A 310 4.92 20.51 8.66
CA VAL A 310 3.95 19.58 8.00
C VAL A 310 2.57 19.73 8.61
N LEU A 311 2.49 19.95 9.93
CA LEU A 311 1.21 20.26 10.57
C LEU A 311 0.64 21.58 10.04
N ASP A 312 1.48 22.58 9.77
CA ASP A 312 1.08 23.86 9.18
C ASP A 312 0.61 23.66 7.72
N HIS A 313 1.27 22.81 6.96
CA HIS A 313 0.88 22.50 5.58
C HIS A 313 -0.45 21.76 5.51
N ASP A 314 -0.64 20.74 6.34
CA ASP A 314 -1.90 20.00 6.42
C ASP A 314 -3.06 20.89 6.89
N ALA A 315 -2.81 21.77 7.88
CA ALA A 315 -3.80 22.72 8.35
C ALA A 315 -4.19 23.76 7.28
N THR A 316 -3.22 24.26 6.51
CA THR A 316 -3.47 25.20 5.42
C THR A 316 -4.24 24.56 4.28
N ARG A 317 -3.94 23.30 3.92
CA ARG A 317 -4.66 22.50 2.93
C ARG A 317 -6.12 22.31 3.35
N MET A 318 -6.34 21.88 4.59
CA MET A 318 -7.69 21.72 5.15
C MET A 318 -8.48 23.03 5.12
N THR A 319 -7.85 24.12 5.56
CA THR A 319 -8.50 25.44 5.56
C THR A 319 -8.87 25.87 4.13
N ALA A 320 -8.02 25.59 3.16
CA ALA A 320 -8.31 25.88 1.75
C ALA A 320 -9.53 25.10 1.24
N LEU A 321 -9.61 23.80 1.52
CA LEU A 321 -10.75 22.96 1.14
C LEU A 321 -12.05 23.42 1.84
N GLN A 322 -11.99 23.72 3.13
CA GLN A 322 -13.13 24.25 3.89
C GLN A 322 -13.58 25.62 3.36
N SER A 323 -12.65 26.49 2.92
CA SER A 323 -12.98 27.78 2.31
C SER A 323 -13.76 27.66 0.99
N MET A 324 -13.67 26.47 0.35
CA MET A 324 -14.42 26.12 -0.85
C MET A 324 -15.78 25.46 -0.55
N GLY A 325 -16.12 25.28 0.74
CA GLY A 325 -17.36 24.67 1.18
C GLY A 325 -17.33 23.16 1.31
N TYR A 326 -16.15 22.52 1.24
CA TYR A 326 -16.05 21.10 1.54
C TYR A 326 -16.10 20.84 3.04
N ASP A 327 -16.87 19.82 3.43
CA ASP A 327 -16.78 19.24 4.77
C ASP A 327 -15.60 18.25 4.79
N VAL A 328 -14.59 18.52 5.63
CA VAL A 328 -13.38 17.69 5.73
C VAL A 328 -13.36 16.97 7.08
N PHE A 329 -13.22 15.65 7.06
CA PHE A 329 -13.08 14.80 8.24
C PHE A 329 -11.65 14.27 8.32
N LEU A 330 -10.97 14.55 9.43
CA LEU A 330 -9.71 13.91 9.76
C LEU A 330 -9.99 12.61 10.50
N VAL A 331 -9.52 11.48 9.95
CA VAL A 331 -9.78 10.16 10.49
C VAL A 331 -8.45 9.45 10.76
N THR A 332 -8.23 9.05 12.00
CA THR A 332 -7.02 8.34 12.42
C THR A 332 -7.20 6.83 12.33
N HIS A 333 -6.09 6.09 12.44
CA HIS A 333 -6.11 4.64 12.57
C HIS A 333 -7.02 4.17 13.71
N ASP A 334 -6.93 4.82 14.89
CA ASP A 334 -7.73 4.44 16.06
C ASP A 334 -9.22 4.67 15.85
N MET A 335 -9.60 5.75 15.17
CA MET A 335 -11.00 6.00 14.80
C MET A 335 -11.54 4.94 13.83
N LEU A 336 -10.72 4.47 12.88
CA LEU A 336 -11.11 3.36 12.00
C LEU A 336 -11.21 2.04 12.76
N ASN A 337 -10.38 1.85 13.79
CA ASN A 337 -10.35 0.64 14.59
C ASN A 337 -11.43 0.62 15.68
N ASP A 338 -11.95 1.75 16.08
CA ASP A 338 -13.06 1.86 17.05
C ASP A 338 -14.41 1.80 16.33
N HIS A 339 -15.30 0.92 16.83
CA HIS A 339 -16.60 0.67 16.19
C HIS A 339 -17.53 1.87 16.30
N ASP A 340 -17.62 2.47 17.48
CA ASP A 340 -18.56 3.54 17.77
C ASP A 340 -18.10 4.85 17.13
N GLN A 341 -16.78 5.11 17.08
CA GLN A 341 -16.20 6.26 16.39
C GLN A 341 -16.42 6.16 14.88
N LEU A 342 -16.14 5.00 14.27
CA LEU A 342 -16.38 4.82 12.84
C LEU A 342 -17.86 4.97 12.47
N ASP A 343 -18.77 4.42 13.29
CA ASP A 343 -20.21 4.54 13.06
C ASP A 343 -20.69 6.00 13.20
N ALA A 344 -20.15 6.74 14.16
CA ALA A 344 -20.42 8.18 14.32
C ALA A 344 -19.92 9.01 13.12
N ILE A 345 -18.72 8.67 12.59
CA ILE A 345 -18.18 9.29 11.37
C ILE A 345 -19.12 9.01 10.19
N ILE A 346 -19.51 7.74 9.97
CA ILE A 346 -20.43 7.35 8.90
C ILE A 346 -21.76 8.09 9.02
N HIS A 347 -22.31 8.22 10.24
CA HIS A 347 -23.53 8.96 10.49
C HIS A 347 -23.38 10.45 10.10
N SER A 348 -22.32 11.10 10.55
CA SER A 348 -22.03 12.50 10.24
C SER A 348 -21.82 12.72 8.74
N VAL A 349 -21.11 11.82 8.05
CA VAL A 349 -20.92 11.86 6.59
C VAL A 349 -22.29 11.76 5.87
N CYS A 350 -23.16 10.83 6.32
CA CYS A 350 -24.51 10.70 5.75
C CYS A 350 -25.31 12.00 5.93
N GLU A 351 -25.24 12.63 7.10
CA GLU A 351 -25.94 13.89 7.40
C GLU A 351 -25.46 15.03 6.48
N ARG A 352 -24.14 15.21 6.33
CA ARG A 352 -23.53 16.22 5.45
C ARG A 352 -23.89 16.03 3.99
N LEU A 353 -23.93 14.77 3.55
CA LEU A 353 -24.30 14.41 2.18
C LEU A 353 -25.81 14.33 1.94
N GLU A 354 -26.66 14.60 2.94
CA GLU A 354 -28.11 14.41 2.87
C GLU A 354 -28.50 12.97 2.45
N LEU A 355 -27.71 11.99 2.89
CA LEU A 355 -27.98 10.59 2.69
C LEU A 355 -28.69 10.00 3.93
N ARG A 356 -29.57 9.03 3.68
CA ARG A 356 -30.22 8.33 4.80
C ARG A 356 -29.22 7.42 5.51
N TYR A 357 -28.87 7.75 6.75
CA TYR A 357 -28.15 6.84 7.61
C TYR A 357 -29.03 5.61 7.95
N LYS A 358 -28.40 4.43 7.96
CA LYS A 358 -29.02 3.16 8.33
C LYS A 358 -28.13 2.46 9.34
N PRO A 359 -28.56 2.23 10.58
CA PRO A 359 -27.74 1.51 11.58
C PRO A 359 -27.45 0.08 11.11
N LYS A 360 -26.31 -0.45 11.48
CA LYS A 360 -25.93 -1.83 11.18
C LYS A 360 -26.66 -2.81 12.12
N THR A 361 -27.12 -3.93 11.61
CA THR A 361 -27.60 -5.05 12.41
C THR A 361 -26.43 -5.73 13.11
N GLU A 362 -26.69 -6.57 14.11
CA GLU A 362 -25.63 -7.32 14.81
C GLU A 362 -24.80 -8.20 13.84
N ALA A 363 -25.44 -8.88 12.90
CA ALA A 363 -24.74 -9.65 11.87
C ALA A 363 -23.80 -8.77 11.00
N MET A 364 -24.22 -7.54 10.68
CA MET A 364 -23.39 -6.57 9.95
C MET A 364 -22.24 -6.03 10.82
N ARG A 365 -22.45 -5.87 12.14
CA ARG A 365 -21.38 -5.48 13.08
C ARG A 365 -20.33 -6.58 13.21
N CYS A 366 -20.75 -7.84 13.31
CA CYS A 366 -19.82 -8.99 13.27
C CYS A 366 -19.03 -9.06 11.95
N ALA A 367 -19.67 -8.74 10.82
CA ALA A 367 -18.98 -8.67 9.53
C ALA A 367 -18.00 -7.49 9.47
N GLU A 368 -18.36 -6.35 10.06
CA GLU A 368 -17.47 -5.18 10.18
C GLU A 368 -16.25 -5.47 11.04
N THR A 369 -16.41 -6.13 12.18
CA THR A 369 -15.28 -6.53 13.03
C THR A 369 -14.29 -7.41 12.25
N ARG A 370 -14.81 -8.36 11.45
CA ARG A 370 -13.96 -9.19 10.59
C ARG A 370 -13.29 -8.39 9.49
N LEU A 371 -14.03 -7.50 8.81
CA LEU A 371 -13.46 -6.64 7.76
C LEU A 371 -12.35 -5.77 8.35
N ARG A 372 -12.61 -5.12 9.48
CA ARG A 372 -11.66 -4.25 10.18
C ARG A 372 -10.39 -5.02 10.57
N ALA A 373 -10.52 -6.19 11.17
CA ALA A 373 -9.38 -7.04 11.52
C ALA A 373 -8.54 -7.44 10.28
N ASN A 374 -9.19 -7.60 9.12
CA ASN A 374 -8.51 -7.93 7.88
C ASN A 374 -7.81 -6.72 7.24
N VAL A 375 -8.44 -5.54 7.22
CA VAL A 375 -7.88 -4.37 6.50
C VAL A 375 -6.90 -3.56 7.34
N LEU A 376 -7.05 -3.55 8.67
CA LEU A 376 -6.10 -2.97 9.63
C LEU A 376 -5.06 -4.01 10.10
N CYS A 377 -4.86 -5.05 9.32
CA CYS A 377 -3.93 -6.13 9.63
C CYS A 377 -2.46 -5.71 9.50
N ASN A 378 -1.57 -6.60 9.94
CA ASN A 378 -0.16 -6.45 9.64
C ASN A 378 0.12 -6.80 8.16
N TRP A 379 0.27 -5.80 7.32
CA TRP A 379 0.54 -5.93 5.87
C TRP A 379 1.78 -6.76 5.54
N LEU A 380 2.76 -6.84 6.44
CA LEU A 380 3.90 -7.75 6.29
C LEU A 380 3.48 -9.23 6.31
N GLY A 381 2.27 -9.53 6.77
CA GLY A 381 1.68 -10.87 6.80
C GLY A 381 1.08 -11.33 5.49
N ILE A 382 0.74 -10.42 4.58
CA ILE A 382 0.13 -10.74 3.29
C ILE A 382 1.10 -11.61 2.47
N GLY A 383 0.59 -12.75 1.98
CA GLY A 383 1.40 -13.70 1.20
C GLY A 383 2.39 -14.55 2.05
N LYS A 384 2.17 -14.67 3.36
CA LYS A 384 2.92 -15.63 4.21
C LYS A 384 2.41 -17.06 4.06
#